data_6f94c5437aebfee377a8002d5f720016
#
_entry.id   6f94c5437aebfee377a8002d5f720016
#
_cell.length_a   1.000
_cell.length_b   1.000
_cell.length_c   1.000
_cell.angle_alpha   90.00
_cell.angle_beta   90.00
_cell.angle_gamma   90.00
#
_symmetry.space_group_name_H-M   'P 1'
#
loop_
_entity.id
_entity.type
_entity.pdbx_description
1 polymer ?
#
loop_
_entity_poly.entity_id
_entity_poly.type
_entity_poly.pdbx_seq_one_letter_code
_entity_poly.pdbx_strand_id
1 'polypeptide(L)'
;MTILCKLNDGDKIWPPPIWLMRQAGRYLPEYNVVRNKAGSFLDLCYKPDYASEVTLQPISRFDLDAAIIFADILLILQNFGMDIKFEEKIGPVLEKPLIEIPVLNDITEVEKSKLVNVGEAINLTRNKLPREKSLIGFCGAPWTVMTYMINGRSKKDLSQSVKWMEDNQSLANDIIDVLVDLSAAYLILQIQAGADIVKIFDSWAGVLNESQFNNWVIKPTSKIIAKVKDVFPKTPIK
;
A
#
# COMPACT_ATOMS: atom_id res chain seq x y z
N MET A 1 -3.51 -18.50 -15.17
CA MET A 1 -4.31 -17.68 -14.24
C MET A 1 -4.05 -18.19 -12.85
N THR A 2 -3.73 -17.31 -11.90
CA THR A 2 -3.40 -17.68 -10.52
C THR A 2 -4.66 -17.95 -9.69
N ILE A 3 -4.49 -18.59 -8.52
CA ILE A 3 -5.64 -19.10 -7.73
C ILE A 3 -6.62 -18.01 -7.31
N LEU A 4 -6.15 -16.83 -6.88
CA LEU A 4 -7.04 -15.75 -6.48
C LEU A 4 -7.72 -15.09 -7.69
N CYS A 5 -7.09 -15.07 -8.87
CA CYS A 5 -7.72 -14.60 -10.10
C CYS A 5 -8.87 -15.52 -10.53
N LYS A 6 -8.67 -16.85 -10.47
CA LYS A 6 -9.74 -17.83 -10.74
C LYS A 6 -10.93 -17.65 -9.79
N LEU A 7 -10.65 -17.48 -8.49
CA LEU A 7 -11.69 -17.21 -7.49
C LEU A 7 -12.45 -15.91 -7.79
N ASN A 8 -11.74 -14.86 -8.24
CA ASN A 8 -12.37 -13.59 -8.62
C ASN A 8 -13.27 -13.74 -9.85
N ASP A 9 -12.94 -14.63 -10.76
CA ASP A 9 -13.73 -14.92 -11.97
C ASP A 9 -14.92 -15.86 -11.71
N GLY A 10 -15.11 -16.27 -10.44
CA GLY A 10 -16.27 -17.06 -10.02
C GLY A 10 -16.01 -18.56 -9.89
N ASP A 11 -14.77 -19.03 -10.06
CA ASP A 11 -14.42 -20.44 -9.86
C ASP A 11 -14.69 -20.87 -8.41
N LYS A 12 -15.30 -22.02 -8.24
CA LYS A 12 -15.49 -22.65 -6.92
C LYS A 12 -14.22 -23.42 -6.56
N ILE A 13 -13.46 -22.90 -5.61
CA ILE A 13 -12.20 -23.51 -5.15
C ILE A 13 -12.36 -23.99 -3.72
N TRP A 14 -12.02 -25.26 -3.47
CA TRP A 14 -12.05 -25.85 -2.14
C TRP A 14 -10.77 -26.70 -1.90
N PRO A 15 -10.09 -26.53 -0.76
CA PRO A 15 -10.35 -25.54 0.30
C PRO A 15 -10.19 -24.10 -0.21
N PRO A 16 -10.81 -23.10 0.46
CA PRO A 16 -10.67 -21.70 0.05
C PRO A 16 -9.20 -21.24 0.16
N PRO A 17 -8.68 -20.50 -0.82
CA PRO A 17 -7.31 -20.04 -0.79
C PRO A 17 -7.04 -19.08 0.38
N ILE A 18 -5.87 -19.21 0.98
CA ILE A 18 -5.47 -18.51 2.20
C ILE A 18 -4.22 -17.65 1.95
N TRP A 19 -4.24 -16.43 2.42
CA TRP A 19 -3.10 -15.55 2.60
C TRP A 19 -3.31 -14.66 3.84
N LEU A 20 -2.24 -14.11 4.41
CA LEU A 20 -2.32 -13.26 5.59
C LEU A 20 -1.68 -11.90 5.30
N MET A 21 -2.36 -10.82 5.68
CA MET A 21 -1.90 -9.45 5.42
C MET A 21 -0.48 -9.17 5.95
N ARG A 22 -0.10 -9.77 7.08
CA ARG A 22 1.22 -9.63 7.71
C ARG A 22 1.95 -10.98 7.78
N GLN A 23 1.95 -11.73 6.67
CA GLN A 23 2.58 -13.04 6.63
C GLN A 23 4.12 -12.99 6.68
N ALA A 24 4.76 -11.94 6.21
CA ALA A 24 6.17 -11.68 6.47
C ALA A 24 6.32 -10.82 7.72
N GLY A 25 7.26 -11.16 8.61
CA GLY A 25 7.42 -10.38 9.82
C GLY A 25 8.40 -10.96 10.85
N ARG A 26 8.54 -10.26 11.96
CA ARG A 26 9.53 -10.52 13.01
C ARG A 26 9.41 -11.88 13.70
N TYR A 27 8.30 -12.58 13.57
CA TYR A 27 8.11 -13.93 14.10
C TYR A 27 8.89 -14.98 13.30
N LEU A 28 9.35 -14.63 12.08
CA LEU A 28 10.19 -15.48 11.24
C LEU A 28 11.67 -15.20 11.54
N PRO A 29 12.47 -16.20 11.98
CA PRO A 29 13.90 -16.01 12.19
C PRO A 29 14.63 -15.50 10.96
N GLU A 30 14.33 -16.05 9.78
CA GLU A 30 14.88 -15.67 8.49
C GLU A 30 14.57 -14.21 8.12
N TYR A 31 13.38 -13.72 8.46
CA TYR A 31 13.04 -12.31 8.29
C TYR A 31 13.98 -11.41 9.10
N ASN A 32 14.24 -11.76 10.37
CA ASN A 32 15.10 -10.96 11.23
C ASN A 32 16.55 -10.89 10.68
N VAL A 33 17.04 -11.96 10.05
CA VAL A 33 18.35 -11.95 9.41
C VAL A 33 18.40 -10.91 8.28
N VAL A 34 17.43 -10.92 7.38
CA VAL A 34 17.36 -9.96 6.26
C VAL A 34 17.13 -8.55 6.78
N ARG A 35 16.26 -8.38 7.77
CA ARG A 35 15.95 -7.08 8.40
C ARG A 35 17.20 -6.43 9.00
N ASN A 36 18.05 -7.22 9.67
CA ASN A 36 19.30 -6.73 10.24
C ASN A 36 20.32 -6.36 9.16
N LYS A 37 20.40 -7.11 8.05
CA LYS A 37 21.26 -6.79 6.90
C LYS A 37 20.81 -5.51 6.19
N ALA A 38 19.50 -5.28 6.11
CA ALA A 38 18.96 -4.09 5.45
C ALA A 38 19.32 -2.79 6.18
N GLY A 39 19.43 -2.82 7.52
CA GLY A 39 19.71 -1.67 8.37
C GLY A 39 18.44 -0.94 8.80
N SER A 40 17.64 -0.41 7.90
CA SER A 40 16.39 0.26 8.21
C SER A 40 15.17 -0.47 7.62
N PHE A 41 13.96 -0.11 8.08
CA PHE A 41 12.73 -0.64 7.50
C PHE A 41 12.52 -0.12 6.06
N LEU A 42 12.84 1.14 5.81
CA LEU A 42 12.75 1.72 4.48
C LEU A 42 13.76 1.08 3.52
N ASP A 43 14.98 0.81 3.97
CA ASP A 43 15.94 0.07 3.15
C ASP A 43 15.44 -1.33 2.80
N LEU A 44 14.77 -2.00 3.74
CA LEU A 44 14.17 -3.30 3.47
C LEU A 44 13.08 -3.22 2.40
N CYS A 45 12.26 -2.16 2.41
CA CYS A 45 11.23 -1.93 1.40
C CYS A 45 11.82 -1.53 0.02
N TYR A 46 12.89 -0.72 0.02
CA TYR A 46 13.44 -0.15 -1.21
C TYR A 46 14.64 -0.90 -1.81
N LYS A 47 15.11 -1.95 -1.17
CA LYS A 47 16.09 -2.87 -1.78
C LYS A 47 15.36 -4.06 -2.38
N PRO A 48 15.22 -4.13 -3.71
CA PRO A 48 14.35 -5.11 -4.39
C PRO A 48 14.64 -6.56 -3.99
N ASP A 49 15.92 -6.93 -3.88
CA ASP A 49 16.32 -8.29 -3.48
C ASP A 49 15.83 -8.63 -2.07
N TYR A 50 15.96 -7.72 -1.11
CA TYR A 50 15.52 -7.95 0.27
C TYR A 50 14.00 -7.98 0.39
N ALA A 51 13.30 -7.03 -0.26
CA ALA A 51 11.85 -7.03 -0.27
C ALA A 51 11.28 -8.31 -0.92
N SER A 52 11.86 -8.75 -2.03
CA SER A 52 11.50 -10.01 -2.68
C SER A 52 11.79 -11.22 -1.79
N GLU A 53 12.97 -11.29 -1.15
CA GLU A 53 13.34 -12.38 -0.25
C GLU A 53 12.34 -12.51 0.89
N VAL A 54 12.08 -11.43 1.64
CA VAL A 54 11.15 -11.50 2.78
C VAL A 54 9.70 -11.74 2.35
N THR A 55 9.31 -11.34 1.15
CA THR A 55 7.99 -11.66 0.57
C THR A 55 7.82 -13.16 0.36
N LEU A 56 8.87 -13.86 -0.06
CA LEU A 56 8.84 -15.27 -0.38
C LEU A 56 9.02 -16.19 0.84
N GLN A 57 9.59 -15.70 1.94
CA GLN A 57 9.84 -16.50 3.15
C GLN A 57 8.58 -17.20 3.69
N PRO A 58 7.42 -16.52 3.85
CA PRO A 58 6.20 -17.19 4.29
C PRO A 58 5.72 -18.27 3.30
N ILE A 59 5.91 -18.05 2.00
CA ILE A 59 5.51 -19.00 0.96
C ILE A 59 6.35 -20.27 1.03
N SER A 60 7.63 -20.15 1.34
CA SER A 60 8.53 -21.29 1.51
C SER A 60 8.29 -22.07 2.79
N ARG A 61 7.76 -21.41 3.83
CA ARG A 61 7.54 -22.01 5.16
C ARG A 61 6.15 -22.56 5.33
N PHE A 62 5.14 -21.94 4.72
CA PHE A 62 3.73 -22.28 4.86
C PHE A 62 3.11 -22.49 3.49
N ASP A 63 2.11 -23.36 3.43
CA ASP A 63 1.36 -23.59 2.19
C ASP A 63 0.30 -22.49 1.98
N LEU A 64 0.77 -21.27 1.78
CA LEU A 64 -0.08 -20.13 1.47
C LEU A 64 -0.30 -20.02 -0.04
N ASP A 65 -1.49 -19.58 -0.44
CA ASP A 65 -1.93 -19.50 -1.83
C ASP A 65 -1.53 -18.20 -2.53
N ALA A 66 -1.13 -17.20 -1.76
CA ALA A 66 -0.68 -15.93 -2.32
C ALA A 66 0.46 -15.30 -1.50
N ALA A 67 1.36 -14.62 -2.20
CA ALA A 67 2.31 -13.70 -1.63
C ALA A 67 1.74 -12.27 -1.68
N ILE A 68 1.98 -11.47 -0.64
CA ILE A 68 1.78 -10.02 -0.68
C ILE A 68 3.14 -9.35 -0.62
N ILE A 69 3.40 -8.42 -1.54
CA ILE A 69 4.69 -7.73 -1.61
C ILE A 69 5.03 -7.05 -0.28
N PHE A 70 6.28 -7.17 0.16
CA PHE A 70 6.75 -6.49 1.35
C PHE A 70 7.00 -5.01 1.06
N ALA A 71 6.11 -4.17 1.54
CA ALA A 71 6.11 -2.72 1.39
C ALA A 71 5.33 -2.07 2.55
N ASP A 72 5.14 -0.74 2.51
CA ASP A 72 4.28 -0.03 3.44
C ASP A 72 3.32 0.91 2.70
N ILE A 73 2.12 1.11 3.28
CA ILE A 73 1.08 2.00 2.68
C ILE A 73 1.51 3.46 2.62
N LEU A 74 2.49 3.88 3.43
CA LEU A 74 2.94 5.27 3.51
C LEU A 74 4.14 5.57 2.60
N LEU A 75 4.69 4.60 1.86
CA LEU A 75 5.82 4.84 0.96
C LEU A 75 5.52 5.94 -0.07
N ILE A 76 4.25 6.07 -0.49
CA ILE A 76 3.80 7.12 -1.40
C ILE A 76 4.02 8.53 -0.85
N LEU A 77 4.09 8.71 0.48
CA LEU A 77 4.28 10.02 1.11
C LEU A 77 5.66 10.62 0.83
N GLN A 78 6.66 9.81 0.50
CA GLN A 78 7.95 10.34 0.08
C GLN A 78 7.87 11.10 -1.26
N ASN A 79 6.87 10.81 -2.09
CA ASN A 79 6.57 11.60 -3.27
C ASN A 79 6.02 12.99 -2.92
N PHE A 80 5.41 13.15 -1.74
CA PHE A 80 5.00 14.44 -1.18
C PHE A 80 6.14 15.19 -0.48
N GLY A 81 7.39 14.70 -0.59
CA GLY A 81 8.51 15.27 0.14
C GLY A 81 8.39 15.11 1.67
N MET A 82 7.53 14.19 2.12
CA MET A 82 7.37 13.90 3.56
C MET A 82 8.34 12.82 3.98
N ASP A 83 9.25 13.16 4.87
CA ASP A 83 10.19 12.20 5.43
C ASP A 83 9.50 11.31 6.47
N ILE A 84 9.62 10.00 6.26
CA ILE A 84 9.03 8.96 7.11
C ILE A 84 10.16 8.26 7.86
N LYS A 85 10.01 8.12 9.17
CA LYS A 85 10.85 7.26 10.01
C LYS A 85 10.01 6.13 10.59
N PHE A 86 10.62 4.97 10.76
CA PHE A 86 9.98 3.83 11.42
C PHE A 86 10.64 3.62 12.78
N GLU A 87 9.95 4.04 13.84
CA GLU A 87 10.40 3.91 15.21
C GLU A 87 9.97 2.57 15.81
N GLU A 88 10.84 1.95 16.59
CA GLU A 88 10.50 0.70 17.28
C GLU A 88 9.32 0.91 18.23
N LYS A 89 8.37 -0.05 18.20
CA LYS A 89 7.15 -0.07 19.04
C LYS A 89 6.13 1.05 18.75
N ILE A 90 6.49 2.09 17.99
CA ILE A 90 5.62 3.21 17.61
C ILE A 90 5.08 3.00 16.19
N GLY A 91 5.94 2.58 15.26
CA GLY A 91 5.63 2.43 13.84
C GLY A 91 6.07 3.65 13.02
N PRO A 92 5.36 3.95 11.92
CA PRO A 92 5.70 5.08 11.06
C PRO A 92 5.44 6.42 11.76
N VAL A 93 6.41 7.33 11.63
CA VAL A 93 6.36 8.71 12.13
C VAL A 93 6.80 9.63 11.00
N LEU A 94 6.00 10.65 10.70
CA LEU A 94 6.35 11.72 9.77
C LEU A 94 7.07 12.83 10.54
N GLU A 95 8.18 13.30 10.02
CA GLU A 95 8.96 14.36 10.69
C GLU A 95 8.19 15.68 10.77
N LYS A 96 7.42 15.97 9.71
CA LYS A 96 6.56 17.17 9.64
C LYS A 96 5.15 16.76 9.25
N PRO A 97 4.18 16.86 10.16
CA PRO A 97 2.77 16.66 9.82
C PRO A 97 2.28 17.71 8.81
N LEU A 98 1.22 17.39 8.09
CA LEU A 98 0.64 18.26 7.06
C LEU A 98 0.24 19.64 7.58
N ILE A 99 -0.17 19.74 8.83
CA ILE A 99 -0.50 21.02 9.49
C ILE A 99 0.68 22.00 9.57
N GLU A 100 1.91 21.53 9.33
CA GLU A 100 3.14 22.33 9.35
C GLU A 100 3.70 22.62 7.95
N ILE A 101 3.08 22.11 6.87
CA ILE A 101 3.56 22.24 5.49
C ILE A 101 2.66 23.19 4.70
N PRO A 102 3.16 24.32 4.21
CA PRO A 102 2.32 25.34 3.56
C PRO A 102 2.03 25.10 2.07
N VAL A 103 2.72 24.22 1.36
CA VAL A 103 2.61 24.07 -0.11
C VAL A 103 2.82 22.62 -0.56
N LEU A 104 1.89 22.11 -1.37
CA LEU A 104 2.06 20.86 -2.14
C LEU A 104 2.74 21.19 -3.48
N ASN A 105 3.91 20.64 -3.70
CA ASN A 105 4.59 20.69 -5.01
C ASN A 105 4.05 19.58 -5.93
N ASP A 106 4.30 19.71 -7.23
CA ASP A 106 3.87 18.75 -8.27
C ASP A 106 4.55 17.39 -8.07
N ILE A 107 3.79 16.36 -7.65
CA ILE A 107 4.33 15.17 -6.97
C ILE A 107 3.96 13.86 -7.69
N THR A 108 3.31 13.94 -8.85
CA THR A 108 2.64 12.80 -9.49
C THR A 108 3.57 11.84 -10.26
N GLU A 109 4.87 12.13 -10.40
CA GLU A 109 5.78 11.30 -11.18
C GLU A 109 6.33 10.09 -10.38
N VAL A 110 5.52 9.02 -10.29
CA VAL A 110 5.92 7.75 -9.63
C VAL A 110 7.16 7.14 -10.27
N GLU A 111 7.31 7.29 -11.57
CA GLU A 111 8.41 6.71 -12.35
C GLU A 111 9.79 7.27 -11.97
N LYS A 112 9.84 8.47 -11.44
CA LYS A 112 11.07 9.10 -10.96
C LYS A 112 11.29 8.92 -9.45
N SER A 113 10.44 8.18 -8.78
CA SER A 113 10.46 8.00 -7.33
C SER A 113 11.07 6.66 -6.92
N LYS A 114 11.36 6.53 -5.62
CA LYS A 114 11.79 5.25 -5.02
C LYS A 114 10.73 4.14 -5.11
N LEU A 115 9.48 4.44 -5.48
CA LEU A 115 8.42 3.45 -5.67
C LEU A 115 8.72 2.49 -6.83
N VAL A 116 9.56 2.88 -7.78
CA VAL A 116 10.07 2.00 -8.85
C VAL A 116 10.76 0.76 -8.25
N ASN A 117 11.48 0.91 -7.15
CA ASN A 117 12.15 -0.21 -6.47
C ASN A 117 11.15 -1.26 -5.95
N VAL A 118 9.93 -0.84 -5.57
CA VAL A 118 8.86 -1.79 -5.21
C VAL A 118 8.38 -2.56 -6.45
N GLY A 119 8.31 -1.90 -7.60
CA GLY A 119 8.05 -2.56 -8.89
C GLY A 119 9.12 -3.61 -9.21
N GLU A 120 10.39 -3.28 -9.04
CA GLU A 120 11.49 -4.24 -9.23
C GLU A 120 11.38 -5.43 -8.25
N ALA A 121 11.05 -5.17 -6.99
CA ALA A 121 10.83 -6.23 -6.00
C ALA A 121 9.67 -7.15 -6.40
N ILE A 122 8.58 -6.61 -6.95
CA ILE A 122 7.45 -7.38 -7.49
C ILE A 122 7.90 -8.25 -8.65
N ASN A 123 8.67 -7.71 -9.59
CA ASN A 123 9.19 -8.47 -10.72
C ASN A 123 10.10 -9.62 -10.27
N LEU A 124 11.04 -9.36 -9.36
CA LEU A 124 11.90 -10.39 -8.79
C LEU A 124 11.09 -11.46 -8.05
N THR A 125 10.08 -11.05 -7.31
CA THR A 125 9.18 -11.97 -6.59
C THR A 125 8.38 -12.83 -7.56
N ARG A 126 7.78 -12.24 -8.60
CA ARG A 126 6.98 -12.96 -9.60
C ARG A 126 7.80 -14.03 -10.30
N ASN A 127 9.07 -13.75 -10.63
CA ASN A 127 9.95 -14.70 -11.30
C ASN A 127 10.30 -15.91 -10.42
N LYS A 128 10.23 -15.81 -9.11
CA LYS A 128 10.55 -16.89 -8.15
C LYS A 128 9.30 -17.55 -7.56
N LEU A 129 8.17 -16.87 -7.54
CA LEU A 129 6.91 -17.40 -6.99
C LEU A 129 6.32 -18.45 -7.94
N PRO A 130 5.84 -19.62 -7.44
CA PRO A 130 5.15 -20.60 -8.26
C PRO A 130 4.02 -19.98 -9.06
N ARG A 131 3.81 -20.44 -10.30
CA ARG A 131 2.87 -19.81 -11.24
C ARG A 131 1.41 -19.87 -10.80
N GLU A 132 1.04 -20.87 -10.04
CA GLU A 132 -0.30 -21.06 -9.49
C GLU A 132 -0.61 -20.12 -8.32
N LYS A 133 0.42 -19.70 -7.56
CA LYS A 133 0.26 -18.77 -6.42
C LYS A 133 0.12 -17.33 -6.92
N SER A 134 -0.77 -16.58 -6.28
CA SER A 134 -1.00 -15.19 -6.66
C SER A 134 -0.01 -14.24 -5.99
N LEU A 135 0.37 -13.17 -6.69
CA LEU A 135 1.14 -12.05 -6.14
C LEU A 135 0.22 -10.84 -5.96
N ILE A 136 0.14 -10.36 -4.73
CA ILE A 136 -0.71 -9.24 -4.34
C ILE A 136 0.17 -7.98 -4.22
N GLY A 137 -0.18 -6.95 -5.00
CA GLY A 137 0.29 -5.60 -4.80
C GLY A 137 -0.70 -4.80 -3.94
N PHE A 138 -0.30 -3.62 -3.44
CA PHE A 138 -1.21 -2.81 -2.65
C PHE A 138 -0.79 -1.33 -2.55
N CYS A 139 -1.75 -0.50 -2.11
CA CYS A 139 -1.50 0.86 -1.62
C CYS A 139 -2.36 1.16 -0.39
N GLY A 140 -2.08 2.27 0.27
CA GLY A 140 -2.98 2.86 1.25
C GLY A 140 -4.12 3.62 0.57
N ALA A 141 -5.32 3.57 1.13
CA ALA A 141 -6.43 4.40 0.69
C ALA A 141 -6.21 5.87 1.09
N PRO A 142 -6.72 6.82 0.31
CA PRO A 142 -6.51 8.26 0.55
C PRO A 142 -6.86 8.70 1.97
N TRP A 143 -8.02 8.29 2.52
CA TRP A 143 -8.39 8.63 3.90
C TRP A 143 -7.37 8.13 4.93
N THR A 144 -7.02 6.85 4.88
CA THR A 144 -6.02 6.29 5.80
C THR A 144 -4.69 7.04 5.69
N VAL A 145 -4.19 7.31 4.49
CA VAL A 145 -2.94 8.06 4.27
C VAL A 145 -3.04 9.48 4.83
N MET A 146 -4.16 10.19 4.58
CA MET A 146 -4.44 11.52 5.13
C MET A 146 -4.37 11.55 6.66
N THR A 147 -4.88 10.52 7.35
CA THR A 147 -4.81 10.49 8.82
C THR A 147 -3.37 10.50 9.33
N TYR A 148 -2.45 9.81 8.64
CA TYR A 148 -1.02 9.85 8.96
C TYR A 148 -0.40 11.20 8.61
N MET A 149 -0.75 11.78 7.45
CA MET A 149 -0.26 13.12 7.06
C MET A 149 -0.63 14.17 8.09
N ILE A 150 -1.90 14.17 8.56
CA ILE A 150 -2.40 15.14 9.52
C ILE A 150 -1.81 14.92 10.92
N ASN A 151 -1.76 13.68 11.39
CA ASN A 151 -1.35 13.37 12.76
C ASN A 151 0.16 13.16 12.93
N GLY A 152 0.91 13.01 11.83
CA GLY A 152 2.33 12.65 11.85
C GLY A 152 2.61 11.19 12.25
N ARG A 153 1.63 10.47 12.77
CA ARG A 153 1.75 9.07 13.24
C ARG A 153 0.39 8.40 13.37
N SER A 154 0.40 7.09 13.61
CA SER A 154 -0.83 6.35 13.97
C SER A 154 -1.43 6.89 15.28
N LYS A 155 -2.73 7.15 15.27
CA LYS A 155 -3.51 7.50 16.47
C LYS A 155 -4.78 6.64 16.52
N LYS A 156 -5.22 6.28 17.72
CA LYS A 156 -6.50 5.59 17.92
C LYS A 156 -7.69 6.55 17.79
N ASP A 157 -7.53 7.76 18.31
CA ASP A 157 -8.50 8.83 18.16
C ASP A 157 -8.17 9.67 16.93
N LEU A 158 -9.05 9.66 15.95
CA LEU A 158 -8.94 10.38 14.68
C LEU A 158 -9.82 11.63 14.61
N SER A 159 -10.41 12.07 15.72
CA SER A 159 -11.26 13.28 15.78
C SER A 159 -10.53 14.52 15.27
N GLN A 160 -9.23 14.64 15.54
CA GLN A 160 -8.40 15.72 15.02
C GLN A 160 -8.27 15.67 13.49
N SER A 161 -8.14 14.47 12.91
CA SER A 161 -8.08 14.32 11.44
C SER A 161 -9.41 14.67 10.81
N VAL A 162 -10.51 14.18 11.35
CA VAL A 162 -11.87 14.50 10.89
C VAL A 162 -12.10 16.02 10.94
N LYS A 163 -11.83 16.64 12.09
CA LYS A 163 -11.99 18.08 12.25
C LYS A 163 -11.12 18.88 11.27
N TRP A 164 -9.86 18.50 11.10
CA TRP A 164 -8.97 19.17 10.16
C TRP A 164 -9.50 19.12 8.72
N MET A 165 -10.00 17.96 8.29
CA MET A 165 -10.58 17.76 6.96
C MET A 165 -11.84 18.61 6.75
N GLU A 166 -12.69 18.74 7.79
CA GLU A 166 -13.89 19.56 7.75
C GLU A 166 -13.57 21.05 7.73
N ASP A 167 -12.59 21.49 8.54
CA ASP A 167 -12.17 22.89 8.63
C ASP A 167 -11.42 23.36 7.36
N ASN A 168 -10.76 22.43 6.60
CA ASN A 168 -9.91 22.72 5.44
C ASN A 168 -10.39 22.01 4.17
N GLN A 169 -11.69 21.98 3.90
CA GLN A 169 -12.29 21.14 2.84
C GLN A 169 -11.65 21.30 1.46
N SER A 170 -11.34 22.54 1.02
CA SER A 170 -10.72 22.76 -0.28
C SER A 170 -9.35 22.10 -0.37
N LEU A 171 -8.46 22.41 0.58
CA LEU A 171 -7.10 21.83 0.64
C LEU A 171 -7.15 20.30 0.80
N ALA A 172 -8.05 19.80 1.65
CA ALA A 172 -8.22 18.36 1.84
C ALA A 172 -8.61 17.65 0.54
N ASN A 173 -9.51 18.24 -0.25
CA ASN A 173 -9.92 17.69 -1.54
C ASN A 173 -8.77 17.71 -2.55
N ASP A 174 -8.01 18.80 -2.61
CA ASP A 174 -6.84 18.91 -3.50
C ASP A 174 -5.80 17.82 -3.17
N ILE A 175 -5.53 17.60 -1.88
CA ILE A 175 -4.60 16.54 -1.43
C ILE A 175 -5.15 15.15 -1.76
N ILE A 176 -6.45 14.91 -1.53
CA ILE A 176 -7.09 13.64 -1.87
C ILE A 176 -6.98 13.36 -3.38
N ASP A 177 -7.19 14.35 -4.22
CA ASP A 177 -7.09 14.16 -5.67
C ASP A 177 -5.65 13.81 -6.10
N VAL A 178 -4.64 14.44 -5.51
CA VAL A 178 -3.23 14.05 -5.71
C VAL A 178 -2.96 12.64 -5.20
N LEU A 179 -3.47 12.26 -4.02
CA LEU A 179 -3.33 10.91 -3.49
C LEU A 179 -4.02 9.86 -4.40
N VAL A 180 -5.16 10.20 -4.98
CA VAL A 180 -5.87 9.35 -5.96
C VAL A 180 -4.97 9.09 -7.18
N ASP A 181 -4.38 10.14 -7.75
CA ASP A 181 -3.55 10.03 -8.94
C ASP A 181 -2.28 9.23 -8.65
N LEU A 182 -1.61 9.53 -7.56
CA LEU A 182 -0.41 8.84 -7.13
C LEU A 182 -0.67 7.36 -6.79
N SER A 183 -1.76 7.07 -6.08
CA SER A 183 -2.13 5.69 -5.74
C SER A 183 -2.48 4.88 -6.98
N ALA A 184 -3.21 5.47 -7.93
CA ALA A 184 -3.53 4.81 -9.20
C ALA A 184 -2.26 4.51 -10.00
N ALA A 185 -1.36 5.49 -10.17
CA ALA A 185 -0.09 5.30 -10.86
C ALA A 185 0.77 4.23 -10.18
N TYR A 186 0.81 4.22 -8.85
CA TYR A 186 1.56 3.23 -8.08
C TYR A 186 0.98 1.82 -8.22
N LEU A 187 -0.35 1.66 -8.24
CA LEU A 187 -0.97 0.36 -8.49
C LEU A 187 -0.73 -0.12 -9.93
N ILE A 188 -0.80 0.79 -10.90
CA ILE A 188 -0.48 0.49 -12.31
C ILE A 188 0.96 -0.02 -12.45
N LEU A 189 1.93 0.66 -11.82
CA LEU A 189 3.33 0.22 -11.77
C LEU A 189 3.46 -1.20 -11.19
N GLN A 190 2.74 -1.51 -10.12
CA GLN A 190 2.79 -2.83 -9.48
C GLN A 190 2.20 -3.92 -10.39
N ILE A 191 1.11 -3.64 -11.10
CA ILE A 191 0.50 -4.57 -12.05
C ILE A 191 1.45 -4.81 -13.24
N GLN A 192 2.04 -3.76 -13.80
CA GLN A 192 3.04 -3.86 -14.87
C GLN A 192 4.24 -4.71 -14.47
N ALA A 193 4.65 -4.62 -13.20
CA ALA A 193 5.76 -5.38 -12.64
C ALA A 193 5.42 -6.86 -12.36
N GLY A 194 4.13 -7.26 -12.45
CA GLY A 194 3.70 -8.65 -12.33
C GLY A 194 2.81 -8.99 -11.13
N ALA A 195 2.22 -8.00 -10.46
CA ALA A 195 1.17 -8.25 -9.47
C ALA A 195 -0.10 -8.76 -10.19
N ASP A 196 -0.65 -9.88 -9.70
CA ASP A 196 -1.88 -10.49 -10.26
C ASP A 196 -3.15 -9.80 -9.78
N ILE A 197 -3.11 -9.30 -8.55
CA ILE A 197 -4.20 -8.62 -7.85
C ILE A 197 -3.63 -7.43 -7.12
N VAL A 198 -4.41 -6.36 -7.00
CA VAL A 198 -4.03 -5.22 -6.16
C VAL A 198 -5.09 -4.94 -5.10
N LYS A 199 -4.64 -4.45 -3.94
CA LYS A 199 -5.49 -4.15 -2.79
C LYS A 199 -5.32 -2.71 -2.33
N ILE A 200 -6.44 -2.07 -1.97
CA ILE A 200 -6.46 -0.73 -1.39
C ILE A 200 -6.80 -0.88 0.10
N PHE A 201 -5.86 -0.53 0.98
CA PHE A 201 -6.06 -0.67 2.43
C PHE A 201 -6.59 0.62 3.05
N ASP A 202 -7.80 0.56 3.61
CA ASP A 202 -8.39 1.67 4.36
C ASP A 202 -8.68 1.30 5.82
N SER A 203 -7.60 1.21 6.60
CA SER A 203 -7.63 0.70 7.97
C SER A 203 -8.42 1.58 8.94
N TRP A 204 -8.62 2.85 8.61
CA TRP A 204 -9.25 3.84 9.50
C TRP A 204 -10.64 4.29 9.05
N ALA A 205 -11.19 3.70 7.99
CA ALA A 205 -12.50 4.07 7.44
C ALA A 205 -13.67 3.92 8.43
N GLY A 206 -13.57 2.99 9.37
CA GLY A 206 -14.64 2.64 10.31
C GLY A 206 -15.00 3.71 11.35
N VAL A 207 -14.24 4.82 11.44
CA VAL A 207 -14.54 5.92 12.38
C VAL A 207 -15.44 7.01 11.76
N LEU A 208 -15.65 6.95 10.44
CA LEU A 208 -16.35 7.97 9.68
C LEU A 208 -17.87 7.77 9.74
N ASN A 209 -18.61 8.88 9.77
CA ASN A 209 -20.04 8.84 9.52
C ASN A 209 -20.33 8.59 8.03
N GLU A 210 -21.60 8.38 7.67
CA GLU A 210 -22.01 8.03 6.30
C GLU A 210 -21.58 9.07 5.25
N SER A 211 -21.76 10.36 5.53
CA SER A 211 -21.39 11.45 4.62
C SER A 211 -19.87 11.53 4.43
N GLN A 212 -19.12 11.49 5.51
CA GLN A 212 -17.65 11.47 5.51
C GLN A 212 -17.12 10.23 4.76
N PHE A 213 -17.69 9.05 5.06
CA PHE A 213 -17.32 7.79 4.41
C PHE A 213 -17.56 7.87 2.90
N ASN A 214 -18.71 8.39 2.47
CA ASN A 214 -18.98 8.56 1.05
C ASN A 214 -17.98 9.52 0.38
N ASN A 215 -17.66 10.65 1.02
CA ASN A 215 -16.80 11.67 0.43
C ASN A 215 -15.32 11.32 0.47
N TRP A 216 -14.82 10.69 1.55
CA TRP A 216 -13.38 10.49 1.79
C TRP A 216 -12.91 9.05 1.54
N VAL A 217 -13.86 8.10 1.41
CA VAL A 217 -13.55 6.70 1.11
C VAL A 217 -14.11 6.29 -0.24
N ILE A 218 -15.44 6.29 -0.41
CA ILE A 218 -16.08 5.74 -1.61
C ILE A 218 -15.67 6.51 -2.87
N LYS A 219 -15.81 7.83 -2.88
CA LYS A 219 -15.49 8.64 -4.06
C LYS A 219 -14.01 8.54 -4.47
N PRO A 220 -13.03 8.74 -3.56
CA PRO A 220 -11.61 8.62 -3.91
C PRO A 220 -11.23 7.21 -4.37
N THR A 221 -11.69 6.18 -3.67
CA THR A 221 -11.43 4.78 -4.03
C THR A 221 -12.01 4.44 -5.40
N SER A 222 -13.23 4.91 -5.71
CA SER A 222 -13.84 4.72 -7.03
C SER A 222 -13.03 5.39 -8.15
N LYS A 223 -12.47 6.58 -7.91
CA LYS A 223 -11.58 7.27 -8.86
C LYS A 223 -10.30 6.45 -9.10
N ILE A 224 -9.67 5.91 -8.04
CA ILE A 224 -8.48 5.04 -8.17
C ILE A 224 -8.83 3.81 -9.00
N ILE A 225 -9.93 3.13 -8.68
CA ILE A 225 -10.39 1.93 -9.41
C ILE A 225 -10.60 2.25 -10.88
N ALA A 226 -11.30 3.35 -11.21
CA ALA A 226 -11.54 3.76 -12.59
C ALA A 226 -10.21 3.93 -13.34
N LYS A 227 -9.27 4.73 -12.81
CA LYS A 227 -7.96 4.97 -13.45
C LYS A 227 -7.15 3.70 -13.67
N VAL A 228 -7.14 2.78 -12.69
CA VAL A 228 -6.44 1.50 -12.84
C VAL A 228 -7.14 0.61 -13.87
N LYS A 229 -8.48 0.58 -13.89
CA LYS A 229 -9.27 -0.22 -14.83
C LYS A 229 -9.20 0.28 -16.28
N ASP A 230 -8.97 1.57 -16.49
CA ASP A 230 -8.74 2.13 -17.81
C ASP A 230 -7.48 1.52 -18.48
N VAL A 231 -6.46 1.19 -17.69
CA VAL A 231 -5.20 0.57 -18.17
C VAL A 231 -5.26 -0.96 -18.08
N PHE A 232 -5.79 -1.49 -16.98
CA PHE A 232 -5.85 -2.93 -16.67
C PHE A 232 -7.27 -3.38 -16.33
N PRO A 233 -8.18 -3.49 -17.33
CA PRO A 233 -9.60 -3.76 -17.09
C PRO A 233 -9.87 -5.10 -16.40
N LYS A 234 -9.00 -6.10 -16.59
CA LYS A 234 -9.18 -7.45 -16.07
C LYS A 234 -8.53 -7.69 -14.70
N THR A 235 -7.61 -6.83 -14.25
CA THR A 235 -6.92 -7.05 -12.96
C THR A 235 -7.89 -6.86 -11.78
N PRO A 236 -8.04 -7.83 -10.89
CA PRO A 236 -8.88 -7.69 -9.71
C PRO A 236 -8.33 -6.61 -8.76
N ILE A 237 -9.24 -5.76 -8.23
CA ILE A 237 -8.96 -4.75 -7.21
C ILE A 237 -9.84 -5.07 -5.99
N LYS A 238 -9.26 -5.10 -4.79
CA LYS A 238 -9.97 -5.49 -3.55
C LYS A 238 -9.80 -4.42 -2.47
#